data_0f0017a559b54c904140785948aa371c
#
_entry.id   0f0017a559b54c904140785948aa371c
#
_cell.length_a   1.000
_cell.length_b   1.000
_cell.length_c   1.000
_cell.angle_alpha   90.00
_cell.angle_beta   90.00
_cell.angle_gamma   90.00
#
_symmetry.space_group_name_H-M   'P 1'
#
loop_
_entity.id
_entity.type
_entity.pdbx_description
1 polymer ?
#
loop_
_entity_poly.entity_id
_entity_poly.type
_entity_poly.pdbx_seq_one_letter_code
_entity_poly.pdbx_strand_id
1 'polypeptide(L)'
;MATIRNLERLQNKLDKIAYLDVEKAVKKATVFVHAQAKMLCPVDTGELRRSIHQEINDYDDKIEGRVFTGVEYAPYVEFGTGISGASTYPYDPPDIDLEYREDWAGMDAQPFLYPALKGSEKYVEYIIKDGVESKLSSICKGGK
;
A
#
# COMPACT_ATOMS: atom_id res chain seq x y z
N MET A 1 23.32 38.00 9.38
CA MET A 1 21.97 38.09 8.74
C MET A 1 21.90 37.33 7.44
N ALA A 2 22.89 37.40 6.56
CA ALA A 2 22.93 36.59 5.32
C ALA A 2 22.91 35.07 5.57
N THR A 3 23.48 34.60 6.66
CA THR A 3 23.58 33.22 7.07
C THR A 3 22.19 32.58 7.37
N ILE A 4 21.29 33.34 7.99
CA ILE A 4 19.93 32.86 8.33
C ILE A 4 19.06 32.66 7.07
N ARG A 5 19.14 33.60 6.11
CA ARG A 5 18.41 33.49 4.84
C ARG A 5 18.87 32.30 4.01
N ASN A 6 20.14 32.01 4.00
CA ASN A 6 20.69 30.86 3.28
C ASN A 6 20.30 29.55 3.93
N LEU A 7 20.18 29.50 5.25
CA LEU A 7 19.73 28.34 6.00
C LEU A 7 18.28 28.01 5.67
N GLU A 8 17.36 28.98 5.67
CA GLU A 8 15.97 28.79 5.30
C GLU A 8 15.83 28.31 3.86
N ARG A 9 16.58 28.89 2.92
CA ARG A 9 16.59 28.44 1.53
C ARG A 9 17.07 27.01 1.38
N LEU A 10 18.10 26.64 2.13
CA LEU A 10 18.65 25.29 2.15
C LEU A 10 17.61 24.31 2.73
N GLN A 11 16.98 24.67 3.84
CA GLN A 11 15.95 23.88 4.48
C GLN A 11 14.76 23.63 3.53
N ASN A 12 14.27 24.68 2.88
CA ASN A 12 13.19 24.57 1.90
C ASN A 12 13.55 23.68 0.70
N LYS A 13 14.80 23.72 0.26
CA LYS A 13 15.29 22.83 -0.80
C LYS A 13 15.38 21.38 -0.33
N LEU A 14 15.87 21.15 0.89
CA LEU A 14 15.97 19.83 1.49
C LEU A 14 14.58 19.22 1.70
N ASP A 15 13.62 19.99 2.18
CA ASP A 15 12.23 19.56 2.37
C ASP A 15 11.59 19.17 1.05
N LYS A 16 11.78 19.95 0.00
CA LYS A 16 11.29 19.61 -1.36
C LYS A 16 11.90 18.34 -1.90
N ILE A 17 13.20 18.16 -1.74
CA ILE A 17 13.91 16.99 -2.23
C ILE A 17 13.47 15.74 -1.46
N ALA A 18 13.41 15.82 -0.15
CA ALA A 18 12.94 14.72 0.71
C ALA A 18 11.52 14.32 0.35
N TYR A 19 10.64 15.29 0.13
CA TYR A 19 9.26 15.07 -0.30
C TYR A 19 9.16 14.29 -1.61
N LEU A 20 9.87 14.74 -2.66
CA LEU A 20 9.87 14.08 -3.97
C LEU A 20 10.36 12.63 -3.92
N ASP A 21 11.29 12.34 -3.03
CA ASP A 21 11.83 10.99 -2.90
C ASP A 21 10.92 10.06 -2.08
N VAL A 22 10.25 10.60 -1.08
CA VAL A 22 9.20 9.87 -0.35
C VAL A 22 8.05 9.53 -1.31
N GLU A 23 7.62 10.48 -2.15
CA GLU A 23 6.60 10.22 -3.18
C GLU A 23 7.00 9.08 -4.12
N LYS A 24 8.22 9.13 -4.65
CA LYS A 24 8.74 8.06 -5.53
C LYS A 24 8.81 6.71 -4.83
N ALA A 25 9.27 6.69 -3.59
CA ALA A 25 9.35 5.46 -2.81
C ALA A 25 7.98 4.87 -2.53
N VAL A 26 7.00 5.68 -2.13
CA VAL A 26 5.62 5.25 -1.92
C VAL A 26 5.00 4.74 -3.22
N LYS A 27 5.21 5.43 -4.34
CA LYS A 27 4.76 5.00 -5.65
C LYS A 27 5.32 3.63 -6.04
N LYS A 28 6.62 3.42 -5.86
CA LYS A 28 7.28 2.14 -6.14
C LYS A 28 6.73 1.02 -5.26
N ALA A 29 6.54 1.28 -3.98
CA ALA A 29 5.95 0.33 -3.03
C ALA A 29 4.51 -0.02 -3.41
N THR A 30 3.71 0.97 -3.79
CA THR A 30 2.32 0.79 -4.21
C THR A 30 2.21 -0.07 -5.47
N VAL A 31 3.07 0.18 -6.46
CA VAL A 31 3.16 -0.65 -7.68
C VAL A 31 3.47 -2.12 -7.32
N PHE A 32 4.36 -2.34 -6.38
CA PHE A 32 4.71 -3.69 -5.93
C PHE A 32 3.51 -4.39 -5.27
N VAL A 33 2.84 -3.75 -4.33
CA VAL A 33 1.64 -4.31 -3.66
C VAL A 33 0.53 -4.57 -4.67
N HIS A 34 0.32 -3.66 -5.61
CA HIS A 34 -0.65 -3.83 -6.70
C HIS A 34 -0.35 -5.08 -7.54
N ALA A 35 0.89 -5.30 -7.92
CA ALA A 35 1.30 -6.49 -8.64
C ALA A 35 1.06 -7.77 -7.82
N GLN A 36 1.37 -7.75 -6.53
CA GLN A 36 1.11 -8.88 -5.63
C GLN A 36 -0.39 -9.17 -5.50
N ALA A 37 -1.22 -8.14 -5.35
CA ALA A 37 -2.67 -8.31 -5.30
C ALA A 37 -3.22 -8.95 -6.57
N LYS A 38 -2.73 -8.54 -7.73
CA LYS A 38 -3.10 -9.17 -9.01
C LYS A 38 -2.65 -10.62 -9.14
N MET A 39 -1.49 -10.95 -8.61
CA MET A 39 -0.98 -12.34 -8.61
C MET A 39 -1.81 -13.26 -7.71
N LEU A 40 -2.22 -12.76 -6.55
CA LEU A 40 -3.00 -13.53 -5.56
C LEU A 40 -4.49 -13.58 -5.89
N CYS A 41 -4.98 -12.66 -6.74
CA CYS A 41 -6.38 -12.57 -7.10
C CYS A 41 -6.83 -13.84 -7.83
N PRO A 42 -7.90 -14.51 -7.37
CA PRO A 42 -8.48 -15.64 -8.09
C PRO A 42 -9.04 -15.19 -9.44
N VAL A 43 -8.90 -16.05 -10.44
CA VAL A 43 -9.30 -15.74 -11.82
C VAL A 43 -10.38 -16.71 -12.28
N ASP A 44 -11.55 -16.17 -12.53
CA ASP A 44 -12.61 -16.83 -13.28
C ASP A 44 -12.69 -16.18 -14.68
N THR A 45 -13.39 -15.05 -14.79
CA THR A 45 -13.44 -14.26 -16.04
C THR A 45 -12.27 -13.26 -16.19
N GLY A 46 -11.53 -13.04 -15.11
CA GLY A 46 -10.47 -12.03 -15.03
C GLY A 46 -10.99 -10.61 -14.75
N GLU A 47 -12.29 -10.43 -14.56
CA GLU A 47 -12.88 -9.11 -14.26
C GLU A 47 -12.35 -8.53 -12.96
N LEU A 48 -12.36 -9.31 -11.88
CA LEU A 48 -11.86 -8.87 -10.58
C LEU A 48 -10.38 -8.45 -10.66
N ARG A 49 -9.54 -9.27 -11.29
CA ARG A 49 -8.13 -8.96 -11.47
C ARG A 49 -7.90 -7.65 -12.23
N ARG A 50 -8.66 -7.43 -13.31
CA ARG A 50 -8.58 -6.19 -14.11
C ARG A 50 -9.10 -4.97 -13.35
N SER A 51 -10.00 -5.17 -12.40
CA SER A 51 -10.58 -4.08 -11.59
C SER A 51 -9.68 -3.59 -10.46
N ILE A 52 -8.56 -4.28 -10.19
CA ILE A 52 -7.63 -3.85 -9.16
C ILE A 52 -6.84 -2.65 -9.67
N HIS A 53 -6.99 -1.53 -9.01
CA HIS A 53 -6.35 -0.26 -9.32
C HIS A 53 -5.44 0.19 -8.21
N GLN A 54 -4.59 1.16 -8.53
CA GLN A 54 -3.71 1.82 -7.58
C GLN A 54 -3.81 3.33 -7.73
N GLU A 55 -3.62 4.03 -6.64
CA GLU A 55 -3.54 5.49 -6.64
C GLU A 55 -2.56 5.99 -5.59
N ILE A 56 -2.03 7.18 -5.83
CA ILE A 56 -1.19 7.90 -4.87
C ILE A 56 -1.94 9.16 -4.48
N ASN A 57 -2.21 9.30 -3.19
CA ASN A 57 -2.84 10.47 -2.62
C ASN A 57 -1.82 11.26 -1.81
N ASP A 58 -1.77 12.52 -2.11
CA ASP A 58 -0.87 13.48 -1.50
C ASP A 58 -1.66 14.41 -0.58
N TYR A 59 -1.35 14.33 0.69
CA TYR A 59 -1.92 15.17 1.74
C TYR A 59 -0.84 16.06 2.32
N ASP A 60 -1.23 17.11 3.02
CA ASP A 60 -0.29 18.08 3.61
C ASP A 60 0.74 17.44 4.54
N ASP A 61 0.36 16.39 5.25
CA ASP A 61 1.17 15.72 6.27
C ASP A 61 1.60 14.28 5.93
N LYS A 62 1.09 13.71 4.82
CA LYS A 62 1.39 12.33 4.45
C LYS A 62 1.21 12.08 2.95
N ILE A 63 1.90 11.06 2.46
CA ILE A 63 1.69 10.49 1.13
C ILE A 63 1.16 9.07 1.32
N GLU A 64 0.04 8.78 0.69
CA GLU A 64 -0.65 7.50 0.81
C GLU A 64 -0.71 6.79 -0.54
N GLY A 65 -0.22 5.55 -0.57
CA GLY A 65 -0.46 4.65 -1.70
C GLY A 65 -1.64 3.73 -1.39
N ARG A 66 -2.56 3.60 -2.33
CA ARG A 66 -3.74 2.73 -2.19
C ARG A 66 -3.83 1.73 -3.32
N VAL A 67 -4.18 0.50 -2.97
CA VAL A 67 -4.56 -0.56 -3.92
C VAL A 67 -5.99 -0.95 -3.59
N PHE A 68 -6.87 -0.89 -4.57
CA PHE A 68 -8.31 -1.06 -4.35
C PHE A 68 -9.01 -1.65 -5.56
N THR A 69 -10.23 -2.11 -5.35
CA THR A 69 -11.16 -2.50 -6.40
C THR A 69 -12.54 -1.95 -6.12
N GLY A 70 -13.27 -1.57 -7.16
CA GLY A 70 -14.65 -1.09 -7.07
C GLY A 70 -15.69 -2.16 -7.36
N VAL A 71 -15.30 -3.40 -7.53
CA VAL A 71 -16.23 -4.50 -7.84
C VAL A 71 -17.01 -4.89 -6.59
N GLU A 72 -18.33 -4.91 -6.67
CA GLU A 72 -19.22 -5.14 -5.52
C GLU A 72 -19.04 -6.50 -4.86
N TYR A 73 -18.66 -7.53 -5.61
CA TYR A 73 -18.45 -8.87 -5.06
C TYR A 73 -17.03 -9.10 -4.50
N ALA A 74 -16.12 -8.14 -4.64
CA ALA A 74 -14.74 -8.28 -4.16
C ALA A 74 -14.62 -8.59 -2.67
N PRO A 75 -15.38 -7.96 -1.76
CA PRO A 75 -15.34 -8.32 -0.34
C PRO A 75 -15.72 -9.78 -0.07
N TYR A 76 -16.67 -10.32 -0.81
CA TYR A 76 -17.09 -11.71 -0.66
C TYR A 76 -16.00 -12.70 -1.11
N VAL A 77 -15.22 -12.32 -2.10
CA VAL A 77 -14.05 -13.11 -2.53
C VAL A 77 -12.94 -13.01 -1.48
N GLU A 78 -12.62 -11.82 -1.02
CA GLU A 78 -11.55 -11.58 -0.03
C GLU A 78 -11.82 -12.33 1.27
N PHE A 79 -12.99 -12.13 1.85
CA PHE A 79 -13.32 -12.64 3.19
C PHE A 79 -14.07 -13.96 3.18
N GLY A 80 -14.63 -14.38 2.04
CA GLY A 80 -15.56 -15.47 1.98
C GLY A 80 -16.92 -15.10 2.57
N THR A 81 -17.80 -16.06 2.69
CA THR A 81 -19.16 -15.86 3.20
C THR A 81 -19.59 -17.05 4.08
N GLY A 82 -20.49 -16.78 5.04
CA GLY A 82 -21.06 -17.82 5.88
C GLY A 82 -20.04 -18.57 6.73
N ILE A 83 -20.36 -19.81 7.09
CA ILE A 83 -19.52 -20.66 7.93
C ILE A 83 -18.17 -20.97 7.25
N SER A 84 -18.19 -21.22 5.93
CA SER A 84 -16.97 -21.47 5.17
C SER A 84 -16.03 -20.27 5.15
N GLY A 85 -16.56 -19.06 4.96
CA GLY A 85 -15.78 -17.82 5.02
C GLY A 85 -15.11 -17.64 6.39
N ALA A 86 -15.89 -17.79 7.45
CA ALA A 86 -15.40 -17.67 8.83
C ALA A 86 -14.29 -18.68 9.15
N SER A 87 -14.36 -19.90 8.62
CA SER A 87 -13.39 -20.95 8.91
C SER A 87 -12.15 -20.92 8.02
N THR A 88 -12.21 -20.26 6.87
CA THR A 88 -11.13 -20.27 5.86
C THR A 88 -10.36 -18.96 5.77
N TYR A 89 -10.89 -17.87 6.32
CA TYR A 89 -10.18 -16.59 6.36
C TYR A 89 -9.15 -16.57 7.50
N PRO A 90 -7.84 -16.57 7.19
CA PRO A 90 -6.81 -16.77 8.21
C PRO A 90 -6.28 -15.48 8.85
N TYR A 91 -6.84 -14.33 8.50
CA TYR A 91 -6.34 -13.02 8.93
C TYR A 91 -7.32 -12.32 9.86
N ASP A 92 -6.79 -11.39 10.66
CA ASP A 92 -7.55 -10.53 11.57
C ASP A 92 -7.17 -9.07 11.29
N PRO A 93 -7.77 -8.45 10.26
CA PRO A 93 -7.45 -7.08 9.92
C PRO A 93 -7.96 -6.12 11.01
N PRO A 94 -7.09 -5.23 11.54
CA PRO A 94 -7.37 -4.46 12.75
C PRO A 94 -8.51 -3.45 12.62
N ASP A 95 -8.82 -3.02 11.40
CA ASP A 95 -9.79 -1.97 11.13
C ASP A 95 -11.11 -2.49 10.55
N ILE A 96 -11.30 -3.79 10.50
CA ILE A 96 -12.46 -4.43 9.88
C ILE A 96 -13.08 -5.41 10.86
N ASP A 97 -14.33 -5.15 11.23
CA ASP A 97 -15.13 -6.09 12.01
C ASP A 97 -15.86 -7.04 11.05
N LEU A 98 -15.47 -8.29 11.08
CA LEU A 98 -16.00 -9.33 10.18
C LEU A 98 -17.10 -10.11 10.87
N GLU A 99 -18.34 -9.91 10.41
CA GLU A 99 -19.50 -10.67 10.85
C GLU A 99 -19.91 -11.67 9.74
N TYR A 100 -20.00 -12.94 10.12
CA TYR A 100 -20.42 -14.01 9.21
C TYR A 100 -21.78 -14.58 9.62
N ARG A 101 -22.58 -14.92 8.62
CA ARG A 101 -23.85 -15.61 8.84
C ARG A 101 -23.59 -17.05 9.26
N GLU A 102 -24.16 -17.45 10.40
CA GLU A 102 -24.05 -18.80 10.95
C GLU A 102 -25.09 -19.79 10.38
N ASP A 103 -26.11 -19.25 9.73
CA ASP A 103 -27.24 -20.01 9.18
C ASP A 103 -27.03 -20.45 7.72
N TRP A 104 -25.83 -20.22 7.18
CA TRP A 104 -25.53 -20.50 5.77
C TRP A 104 -24.09 -21.00 5.60
N ALA A 105 -23.96 -22.08 4.77
CA ALA A 105 -22.65 -22.67 4.51
C ALA A 105 -21.66 -21.68 3.88
N GLY A 106 -22.13 -20.87 2.94
CA GLY A 106 -21.34 -19.83 2.32
C GLY A 106 -20.26 -20.31 1.35
N MET A 107 -19.23 -19.49 1.18
CA MET A 107 -18.09 -19.73 0.30
C MET A 107 -16.77 -19.53 1.06
N ASP A 108 -15.77 -20.34 0.71
CA ASP A 108 -14.43 -20.19 1.23
C ASP A 108 -13.85 -18.81 0.88
N ALA A 109 -13.06 -18.26 1.80
CA ALA A 109 -12.30 -17.05 1.54
C ALA A 109 -11.19 -17.31 0.53
N GLN A 110 -10.98 -16.35 -0.37
CA GLN A 110 -9.86 -16.33 -1.31
C GLN A 110 -9.16 -14.96 -1.24
N PRO A 111 -8.47 -14.69 -0.13
CA PRO A 111 -7.91 -13.36 0.12
C PRO A 111 -6.79 -13.02 -0.87
N PHE A 112 -6.80 -11.79 -1.36
CA PHE A 112 -5.84 -11.29 -2.34
C PHE A 112 -5.31 -9.88 -2.03
N LEU A 113 -6.13 -9.02 -1.42
CA LEU A 113 -5.71 -7.66 -1.05
C LEU A 113 -4.91 -7.63 0.26
N TYR A 114 -5.50 -8.19 1.32
CA TYR A 114 -4.83 -8.17 2.63
C TYR A 114 -3.52 -8.96 2.64
N PRO A 115 -3.44 -10.19 2.11
CA PRO A 115 -2.16 -10.91 2.04
C PRO A 115 -1.15 -10.24 1.12
N ALA A 116 -1.58 -9.54 0.06
CA ALA A 116 -0.68 -8.75 -0.78
C ALA A 116 0.00 -7.63 0.01
N LEU A 117 -0.76 -6.92 0.83
CA LEU A 117 -0.22 -5.88 1.71
C LEU A 117 0.64 -6.47 2.82
N LYS A 118 0.11 -7.44 3.55
CA LYS A 118 0.79 -8.04 4.71
C LYS A 118 2.07 -8.76 4.32
N GLY A 119 2.04 -9.52 3.24
CA GLY A 119 3.22 -10.22 2.71
C GLY A 119 4.29 -9.29 2.13
N SER A 120 3.90 -8.08 1.75
CA SER A 120 4.80 -7.08 1.18
C SER A 120 5.35 -6.09 2.21
N GLU A 121 4.90 -6.13 3.45
CA GLU A 121 5.19 -5.14 4.49
C GLU A 121 6.69 -4.87 4.66
N LYS A 122 7.49 -5.91 4.82
CA LYS A 122 8.94 -5.79 4.98
C LYS A 122 9.63 -5.22 3.74
N TYR A 123 9.16 -5.60 2.57
CA TYR A 123 9.72 -5.10 1.31
C TYR A 123 9.34 -3.65 1.06
N VAL A 124 8.11 -3.26 1.41
CA VAL A 124 7.65 -1.87 1.36
C VAL A 124 8.48 -1.00 2.30
N GLU A 125 8.72 -1.44 3.52
CA GLU A 125 9.60 -0.75 4.48
C GLU A 125 11.01 -0.58 3.91
N TYR A 126 11.55 -1.61 3.30
CA TYR A 126 12.87 -1.57 2.66
C TYR A 126 12.92 -0.54 1.53
N ILE A 127 11.93 -0.54 0.63
CA ILE A 127 11.87 0.42 -0.49
C ILE A 127 11.83 1.85 0.02
N ILE A 128 11.02 2.13 1.04
CA ILE A 128 10.85 3.47 1.60
C ILE A 128 12.15 3.91 2.28
N LYS A 129 12.73 3.07 3.11
CA LYS A 129 14.00 3.36 3.80
C LYS A 129 15.14 3.57 2.81
N ASP A 130 15.29 2.68 1.84
CA ASP A 130 16.34 2.78 0.82
C ASP A 130 16.22 4.06 0.00
N GLY A 131 15.02 4.42 -0.42
CA GLY A 131 14.76 5.65 -1.17
C GLY A 131 15.13 6.91 -0.38
N VAL A 132 14.77 6.97 0.88
CA VAL A 132 15.09 8.11 1.77
C VAL A 132 16.58 8.15 2.10
N GLU A 133 17.19 7.05 2.48
CA GLU A 133 18.61 6.96 2.84
C GLU A 133 19.53 7.27 1.66
N SER A 134 19.23 6.74 0.48
CA SER A 134 20.00 7.01 -0.74
C SER A 134 20.04 8.49 -1.06
N LYS A 135 18.95 9.20 -0.84
CA LYS A 135 18.87 10.62 -1.11
C LYS A 135 19.57 11.46 -0.05
N LEU A 136 19.39 11.11 1.21
CA LEU A 136 20.13 11.76 2.29
C LEU A 136 21.64 11.64 2.08
N SER A 137 22.10 10.46 1.70
CA SER A 137 23.52 10.20 1.36
C SER A 137 23.99 11.04 0.17
N SER A 138 23.17 11.16 -0.88
CA SER A 138 23.43 11.98 -2.06
C SER A 138 23.54 13.48 -1.71
N ILE A 139 22.67 13.98 -0.84
CA ILE A 139 22.69 15.37 -0.36
C ILE A 139 23.94 15.63 0.46
N CYS A 140 24.32 14.73 1.37
CA CYS A 140 25.52 14.87 2.19
C CYS A 140 26.80 14.84 1.36
N LYS A 141 26.85 14.07 0.27
CA LYS A 141 28.00 14.02 -0.65
C LYS A 141 28.06 15.21 -1.61
N GLY A 142 26.93 15.82 -1.93
CA GLY A 142 26.85 16.99 -2.81
C GLY A 142 27.18 18.32 -2.14
N GLY A 143 27.47 18.32 -0.86
CA GLY A 143 27.80 19.51 -0.07
C GLY A 143 29.27 19.95 -0.12
N LYS A 144 29.99 19.55 -1.16
CA LYS A 144 31.35 20.06 -1.38
C LYS A 144 31.33 21.33 -2.21
#